data_36bc1a0de422e842578bdf513a16cfd4
#
_entry.id   36bc1a0de422e842578bdf513a16cfd4
#
_cell.length_a   1.000
_cell.length_b   1.000
_cell.length_c   1.000
_cell.angle_alpha   90.00
_cell.angle_beta   90.00
_cell.angle_gamma   90.00
#
_symmetry.space_group_name_H-M   'P 1'
#
loop_
_entity.id
_entity.type
_entity.pdbx_description
1 polymer ?
#
loop_
_entity_poly.entity_id
_entity_poly.type
_entity_poly.pdbx_seq_one_letter_code
_entity_poly.pdbx_strand_id
1 'polypeptide(L)'
;MARSHRKTNTFTIGTEMNIKPANTCDYDIVSLGEVMLRLDPGDRRIHTARSFDVWEGGGEYNVARGLRRCFNQRAAIVTGLVDNSVGRLVEDFMLQGGVDVNHVKWYPHDGLGRTVRNGLNFTERGFGARGALGCGDRGNTASSKLKPGDIDWEHIFGE
;
A
#
# COMPACT_ATOMS: atom_id res chain seq x y z
N MET A 1 -28.61 51.51 27.25
CA MET A 1 -27.68 50.80 26.30
C MET A 1 -27.26 49.49 26.94
N ALA A 2 -27.89 48.40 26.55
CA ALA A 2 -27.56 47.05 27.07
C ALA A 2 -26.56 46.36 26.15
N ARG A 3 -25.39 46.00 26.68
CA ARG A 3 -24.36 45.21 25.97
C ARG A 3 -24.79 43.74 25.97
N SER A 4 -25.07 43.24 24.77
CA SER A 4 -25.29 41.82 24.50
C SER A 4 -23.99 41.03 24.70
N HIS A 5 -23.99 40.13 25.68
CA HIS A 5 -22.90 39.14 25.83
C HIS A 5 -23.13 38.02 24.82
N ARG A 6 -22.35 37.99 23.78
CA ARG A 6 -22.22 36.83 22.88
C ARG A 6 -21.57 35.67 23.65
N LYS A 7 -22.33 34.62 23.93
CA LYS A 7 -21.78 33.36 24.42
C LYS A 7 -21.05 32.68 23.26
N THR A 8 -19.72 32.61 23.35
CA THR A 8 -18.89 31.76 22.47
C THR A 8 -19.06 30.31 22.94
N ASN A 9 -19.80 29.50 22.15
CA ASN A 9 -19.80 28.06 22.31
C ASN A 9 -18.45 27.52 21.86
N THR A 10 -17.60 27.21 22.81
CA THR A 10 -16.37 26.44 22.58
C THR A 10 -16.79 24.98 22.44
N PHE A 11 -16.81 24.45 21.22
CA PHE A 11 -16.91 23.02 20.99
C PHE A 11 -15.59 22.39 21.41
N THR A 12 -15.54 21.82 22.61
CA THR A 12 -14.45 20.95 23.02
C THR A 12 -14.76 19.56 22.43
N ILE A 13 -14.16 19.22 21.27
CA ILE A 13 -14.10 17.83 20.82
C ILE A 13 -12.99 17.17 21.65
N GLY A 14 -13.35 16.71 22.83
CA GLY A 14 -12.47 15.95 23.69
C GLY A 14 -12.70 14.44 23.50
N THR A 15 -12.18 13.88 22.42
CA THR A 15 -11.78 12.49 22.43
C THR A 15 -10.27 12.50 22.63
N GLU A 16 -9.80 12.28 23.87
CA GLU A 16 -8.41 11.90 24.08
C GLU A 16 -8.17 10.63 23.24
N MET A 17 -7.34 10.74 22.20
CA MET A 17 -6.85 9.58 21.49
C MET A 17 -5.91 8.83 22.45
N ASN A 18 -6.29 7.63 22.85
CA ASN A 18 -5.41 6.75 23.62
C ASN A 18 -4.34 6.18 22.68
N ILE A 19 -3.21 6.89 22.57
CA ILE A 19 -2.08 6.47 21.76
C ILE A 19 -1.16 5.61 22.64
N LYS A 20 -0.93 4.36 22.24
CA LYS A 20 0.03 3.49 22.90
C LYS A 20 1.45 4.07 22.82
N PRO A 21 2.26 3.96 23.87
CA PRO A 21 3.67 4.35 23.81
C PRO A 21 4.41 3.57 22.72
N ALA A 22 5.25 4.23 21.94
CA ALA A 22 5.95 3.61 20.80
C ALA A 22 6.83 2.41 21.21
N ASN A 23 7.35 2.39 22.43
CA ASN A 23 8.16 1.28 22.95
C ASN A 23 7.34 0.03 23.35
N THR A 24 6.02 0.10 23.33
CA THR A 24 5.10 -1.03 23.60
C THR A 24 4.48 -1.58 22.32
N CYS A 25 4.83 -1.06 21.16
CA CYS A 25 4.30 -1.47 19.87
C CYS A 25 5.41 -2.08 19.00
N ASP A 26 5.10 -3.11 18.22
CA ASP A 26 6.04 -3.68 17.26
C ASP A 26 6.19 -2.78 16.02
N TYR A 27 5.14 -2.07 15.65
CA TYR A 27 5.09 -1.18 14.51
C TYR A 27 4.67 0.23 14.90
N ASP A 28 5.24 1.21 14.19
CA ASP A 28 4.80 2.61 14.25
C ASP A 28 3.68 2.86 13.23
N ILE A 29 3.65 2.05 12.16
CA ILE A 29 2.59 2.04 11.15
C ILE A 29 2.39 0.65 10.55
N VAL A 30 1.13 0.28 10.40
CA VAL A 30 0.70 -0.89 9.60
C VAL A 30 -0.22 -0.38 8.50
N SER A 31 0.14 -0.63 7.26
CA SER A 31 -0.66 -0.26 6.09
C SER A 31 -1.43 -1.46 5.57
N LEU A 32 -2.71 -1.28 5.25
CA LEU A 32 -3.54 -2.28 4.56
C LEU A 32 -3.83 -1.80 3.15
N GLY A 33 -3.36 -2.53 2.16
CA GLY A 33 -3.60 -2.14 0.78
C GLY A 33 -2.99 -3.09 -0.24
N GLU A 34 -3.20 -2.79 -1.52
CA GLU A 34 -2.64 -3.57 -2.59
C GLU A 34 -1.22 -3.10 -2.94
N VAL A 35 -0.29 -4.06 -3.00
CA VAL A 35 1.02 -3.85 -3.62
C VAL A 35 1.03 -4.54 -4.97
N MET A 36 1.33 -3.77 -6.01
CA MET A 36 1.31 -4.23 -7.40
C MET A 36 2.66 -4.03 -8.07
N LEU A 37 2.90 -4.77 -9.12
CA LEU A 37 4.04 -4.52 -9.99
C LEU A 37 3.71 -3.37 -10.94
N ARG A 38 4.51 -2.31 -10.88
CA ARG A 38 4.43 -1.17 -11.77
C ARG A 38 5.40 -1.36 -12.93
N LEU A 39 4.92 -1.17 -14.16
CA LEU A 39 5.68 -1.29 -15.39
C LEU A 39 5.80 0.10 -16.04
N ASP A 40 7.02 0.59 -16.17
CA ASP A 40 7.36 1.90 -16.70
C ASP A 40 8.05 1.73 -18.07
N PRO A 41 7.47 2.23 -19.18
CA PRO A 41 8.06 2.11 -20.51
C PRO A 41 9.21 3.10 -20.77
N GLY A 42 9.66 3.85 -19.76
CA GLY A 42 10.62 4.93 -19.90
C GLY A 42 10.03 6.08 -20.72
N ASP A 43 10.75 6.50 -21.75
CA ASP A 43 10.32 7.61 -22.62
C ASP A 43 9.31 7.18 -23.70
N ARG A 44 9.03 5.88 -23.80
CA ARG A 44 8.10 5.33 -24.79
C ARG A 44 6.65 5.37 -24.31
N ARG A 45 5.73 5.12 -25.24
CA ARG A 45 4.34 4.80 -24.92
C ARG A 45 4.19 3.32 -24.58
N ILE A 46 3.23 2.97 -23.75
CA ILE A 46 2.93 1.56 -23.41
C ILE A 46 2.78 0.71 -24.67
N HIS A 47 1.98 1.17 -25.65
CA HIS A 47 1.69 0.42 -26.88
C HIS A 47 2.86 0.32 -27.86
N THR A 48 3.94 1.08 -27.67
CA THR A 48 5.15 1.02 -28.51
C THR A 48 6.36 0.49 -27.76
N ALA A 49 6.23 0.21 -26.45
CA ALA A 49 7.32 -0.30 -25.63
C ALA A 49 7.72 -1.73 -26.03
N ARG A 50 8.98 -2.05 -25.89
CA ARG A 50 9.55 -3.39 -26.05
C ARG A 50 10.27 -3.86 -24.79
N SER A 51 10.35 -2.97 -23.78
CA SER A 51 10.93 -3.21 -22.45
C SER A 51 10.20 -2.32 -21.45
N PHE A 52 10.23 -2.71 -20.20
CA PHE A 52 9.71 -1.95 -19.10
C PHE A 52 10.68 -2.07 -17.91
N ASP A 53 10.95 -0.95 -17.27
CA ASP A 53 11.49 -0.96 -15.92
C ASP A 53 10.37 -1.34 -14.95
N VAL A 54 10.68 -2.17 -13.96
CA VAL A 54 9.69 -2.66 -13.01
C VAL A 54 9.97 -2.14 -11.60
N TRP A 55 8.91 -1.77 -10.91
CA TRP A 55 8.93 -1.25 -9.55
C TRP A 55 7.71 -1.79 -8.80
N GLU A 56 7.80 -1.82 -7.51
CA GLU A 56 6.63 -2.01 -6.66
C GLU A 56 5.84 -0.69 -6.53
N GLY A 57 4.55 -0.79 -6.25
CA GLY A 57 3.71 0.39 -6.01
C GLY A 57 2.37 0.02 -5.39
N GLY A 58 1.84 0.98 -4.67
CA GLY A 58 0.55 0.93 -3.98
C GLY A 58 0.46 2.15 -3.08
N GLY A 59 -0.70 2.81 -3.00
CA GLY A 59 -0.83 4.07 -2.24
C GLY A 59 -0.37 3.91 -0.80
N GLU A 60 -0.94 2.95 -0.12
CA GLU A 60 -0.69 2.65 1.30
C GLU A 60 0.74 2.14 1.52
N TYR A 61 1.22 1.28 0.63
CA TYR A 61 2.60 0.79 0.67
C TYR A 61 3.61 1.93 0.46
N ASN A 62 3.37 2.84 -0.47
CA ASN A 62 4.27 3.97 -0.71
C ASN A 62 4.43 4.84 0.54
N VAL A 63 3.37 5.01 1.33
CA VAL A 63 3.42 5.71 2.62
C VAL A 63 4.27 4.92 3.62
N ALA A 64 4.01 3.62 3.81
CA ALA A 64 4.78 2.75 4.72
C ALA A 64 6.28 2.77 4.36
N ARG A 65 6.60 2.57 3.08
CA ARG A 65 7.97 2.62 2.57
C ARG A 65 8.63 3.99 2.79
N GLY A 66 7.90 5.06 2.51
CA GLY A 66 8.38 6.44 2.73
C GLY A 66 8.70 6.70 4.21
N LEU A 67 7.81 6.32 5.12
CA LEU A 67 8.02 6.45 6.56
C LEU A 67 9.20 5.58 7.03
N ARG A 68 9.34 4.37 6.51
CA ARG A 68 10.47 3.50 6.81
C ARG A 68 11.79 4.11 6.33
N ARG A 69 11.86 4.54 5.06
CA ARG A 69 13.11 4.99 4.42
C ARG A 69 13.54 6.37 4.83
N CYS A 70 12.60 7.29 5.04
CA CYS A 70 12.91 8.70 5.33
C CYS A 70 12.94 9.00 6.83
N PHE A 71 12.16 8.28 7.64
CA PHE A 71 11.98 8.57 9.06
C PHE A 71 12.34 7.40 9.99
N ASN A 72 12.85 6.30 9.41
CA ASN A 72 13.26 5.09 10.16
C ASN A 72 12.14 4.51 11.04
N GLN A 73 10.86 4.69 10.65
CA GLN A 73 9.73 4.11 11.35
C GLN A 73 9.67 2.60 11.13
N ARG A 74 9.18 1.86 12.12
CA ARG A 74 8.89 0.43 11.98
C ARG A 74 7.58 0.28 11.22
N ALA A 75 7.66 -0.12 9.96
CA ALA A 75 6.52 -0.16 9.06
C ALA A 75 6.25 -1.58 8.59
N ALA A 76 4.99 -1.99 8.58
CA ALA A 76 4.50 -3.24 8.01
C ALA A 76 3.44 -3.00 6.94
N ILE A 77 3.26 -3.99 6.08
CA ILE A 77 2.19 -4.04 5.08
C ILE A 77 1.34 -5.30 5.26
N VAL A 78 0.03 -5.10 5.28
CA VAL A 78 -0.97 -6.16 5.15
C VAL A 78 -1.47 -6.15 3.72
N THR A 79 -1.23 -7.21 2.99
CA THR A 79 -1.62 -7.34 1.58
C THR A 79 -1.81 -8.80 1.18
N GLY A 80 -2.36 -9.04 -0.01
CA GLY A 80 -2.43 -10.36 -0.61
C GLY A 80 -1.52 -10.44 -1.83
N LEU A 81 -0.74 -11.51 -1.94
CA LEU A 81 0.07 -11.83 -3.12
C LEU A 81 -0.19 -13.26 -3.57
N VAL A 82 0.08 -13.53 -4.85
CA VAL A 82 0.05 -14.89 -5.41
C VAL A 82 1.43 -15.48 -5.36
N ASP A 83 1.54 -16.73 -4.90
CA ASP A 83 2.80 -17.46 -4.80
C ASP A 83 3.27 -17.93 -6.19
N ASN A 84 3.87 -16.99 -6.91
CA ASN A 84 4.52 -17.18 -8.19
C ASN A 84 5.71 -16.22 -8.32
N SER A 85 6.47 -16.30 -9.41
CA SER A 85 7.65 -15.47 -9.63
C SER A 85 7.35 -13.96 -9.59
N VAL A 86 6.16 -13.52 -10.03
CA VAL A 86 5.78 -12.11 -9.98
C VAL A 86 5.50 -11.67 -8.53
N GLY A 87 4.79 -12.49 -7.75
CA GLY A 87 4.55 -12.22 -6.32
C GLY A 87 5.86 -12.17 -5.54
N ARG A 88 6.80 -13.08 -5.83
CA ARG A 88 8.12 -13.07 -5.19
C ARG A 88 8.97 -11.87 -5.58
N LEU A 89 8.84 -11.38 -6.82
CA LEU A 89 9.50 -10.13 -7.25
C LEU A 89 8.94 -8.91 -6.48
N VAL A 90 7.63 -8.84 -6.30
CA VAL A 90 7.00 -7.77 -5.49
C VAL A 90 7.45 -7.84 -4.04
N GLU A 91 7.51 -9.04 -3.45
CA GLU A 91 8.02 -9.26 -2.09
C GLU A 91 9.47 -8.77 -1.94
N ASP A 92 10.34 -9.12 -2.90
CA ASP A 92 11.75 -8.70 -2.89
C ASP A 92 11.87 -7.17 -2.89
N PHE A 93 11.10 -6.47 -3.70
CA PHE A 93 11.06 -5.01 -3.67
C PHE A 93 10.55 -4.44 -2.32
N MET A 94 9.54 -5.06 -1.72
CA MET A 94 9.06 -4.64 -0.40
C MET A 94 10.14 -4.81 0.67
N LEU A 95 10.89 -5.92 0.64
CA LEU A 95 12.02 -6.19 1.52
C LEU A 95 13.16 -5.16 1.30
N GLN A 96 13.48 -4.82 0.06
CA GLN A 96 14.43 -3.76 -0.26
C GLN A 96 13.97 -2.38 0.25
N GLY A 97 12.64 -2.16 0.28
CA GLY A 97 12.02 -0.99 0.91
C GLY A 97 12.15 -0.96 2.45
N GLY A 98 12.48 -2.10 3.06
CA GLY A 98 12.61 -2.28 4.51
C GLY A 98 11.27 -2.32 5.23
N VAL A 99 10.17 -2.59 4.52
CA VAL A 99 8.85 -2.78 5.07
C VAL A 99 8.68 -4.24 5.48
N ASP A 100 8.14 -4.49 6.67
CA ASP A 100 7.86 -5.84 7.14
C ASP A 100 6.74 -6.48 6.32
N VAL A 101 6.97 -7.71 5.86
CA VAL A 101 6.10 -8.49 4.98
C VAL A 101 5.49 -9.72 5.67
N ASN A 102 5.63 -9.87 6.98
CA ASN A 102 5.12 -11.03 7.72
C ASN A 102 3.60 -11.17 7.67
N HIS A 103 2.89 -10.08 7.35
CA HIS A 103 1.43 -10.06 7.25
C HIS A 103 0.92 -10.15 5.80
N VAL A 104 1.76 -10.65 4.89
CA VAL A 104 1.36 -10.95 3.51
C VAL A 104 0.59 -12.27 3.46
N LYS A 105 -0.67 -12.23 3.00
CA LYS A 105 -1.43 -13.43 2.71
C LYS A 105 -1.09 -13.97 1.33
N TRP A 106 -0.54 -15.17 1.29
CA TRP A 106 -0.19 -15.85 0.05
C TRP A 106 -1.34 -16.70 -0.49
N TYR A 107 -1.62 -16.53 -1.76
CA TYR A 107 -2.61 -17.33 -2.49
C TYR A 107 -1.91 -18.26 -3.47
N PRO A 108 -2.37 -19.52 -3.59
CA PRO A 108 -1.78 -20.46 -4.53
C PRO A 108 -2.00 -20.00 -5.98
N HIS A 109 -0.99 -20.24 -6.83
CA HIS A 109 -1.09 -19.96 -8.26
C HIS A 109 -1.74 -21.13 -9.00
N ASP A 110 -2.74 -20.85 -9.83
CA ASP A 110 -3.46 -21.85 -10.63
C ASP A 110 -2.79 -22.15 -12.00
N GLY A 111 -1.55 -21.68 -12.20
CA GLY A 111 -0.81 -21.81 -13.45
C GLY A 111 -1.12 -20.75 -14.50
N LEU A 112 -2.31 -20.13 -14.45
CA LEU A 112 -2.79 -19.17 -15.47
C LEU A 112 -3.27 -17.83 -14.90
N GLY A 113 -3.48 -17.74 -13.58
CA GLY A 113 -4.01 -16.54 -12.94
C GLY A 113 -5.49 -16.26 -13.24
N ARG A 114 -6.29 -17.31 -13.43
CA ARG A 114 -7.74 -17.19 -13.68
C ARG A 114 -8.51 -16.79 -12.42
N THR A 115 -8.14 -17.38 -11.29
CA THR A 115 -8.85 -17.20 -10.02
C THR A 115 -8.30 -16.03 -9.22
N VAL A 116 -6.98 -15.86 -9.24
CA VAL A 116 -6.27 -14.84 -8.48
C VAL A 116 -4.98 -14.46 -9.19
N ARG A 117 -4.63 -13.15 -9.17
CA ARG A 117 -3.43 -12.60 -9.82
C ARG A 117 -2.73 -11.59 -8.91
N ASN A 118 -1.47 -11.33 -9.19
CA ASN A 118 -0.82 -10.11 -8.71
C ASN A 118 -1.25 -8.94 -9.59
N GLY A 119 -1.50 -7.77 -8.98
CA GLY A 119 -1.90 -6.57 -9.71
C GLY A 119 -0.75 -6.03 -10.55
N LEU A 120 -1.09 -5.54 -11.73
CA LEU A 120 -0.16 -4.83 -12.62
C LEU A 120 -0.66 -3.41 -12.88
N ASN A 121 0.27 -2.47 -13.00
CA ASN A 121 -0.04 -1.11 -13.36
C ASN A 121 1.02 -0.56 -14.32
N PHE A 122 0.62 -0.32 -15.55
CA PHE A 122 1.47 0.32 -16.56
C PHE A 122 1.35 1.83 -16.39
N THR A 123 2.47 2.53 -16.36
CA THR A 123 2.46 3.98 -16.13
C THR A 123 3.41 4.69 -17.09
N GLU A 124 2.85 5.48 -18.01
CA GLU A 124 3.63 6.38 -18.85
C GLU A 124 4.01 7.63 -18.08
N ARG A 125 5.23 8.09 -18.26
CA ARG A 125 5.68 9.38 -17.75
C ARG A 125 5.09 10.52 -18.58
N GLY A 126 4.80 11.64 -17.93
CA GLY A 126 4.47 12.89 -18.61
C GLY A 126 5.73 13.62 -19.07
N PHE A 127 5.69 14.24 -20.26
CA PHE A 127 6.77 15.06 -20.80
C PHE A 127 6.21 16.32 -21.45
N GLY A 128 6.53 17.49 -20.95
CA GLY A 128 6.04 18.76 -21.48
C GLY A 128 4.52 18.78 -21.57
N ALA A 129 3.97 18.99 -22.76
CA ALA A 129 2.53 18.99 -23.00
C ALA A 129 1.89 17.57 -22.95
N ARG A 130 2.68 16.51 -22.95
CA ARG A 130 2.20 15.14 -22.85
C ARG A 130 1.92 14.79 -21.39
N GLY A 131 0.64 14.57 -21.04
CA GLY A 131 0.25 14.09 -19.71
C GLY A 131 0.74 12.66 -19.45
N ALA A 132 0.92 12.32 -18.16
CA ALA A 132 1.12 10.94 -17.73
C ALA A 132 -0.14 10.11 -18.01
N LEU A 133 0.02 8.83 -18.33
CA LEU A 133 -1.08 7.90 -18.57
C LEU A 133 -0.86 6.62 -17.77
N GLY A 134 -1.89 6.18 -17.06
CA GLY A 134 -1.91 4.91 -16.34
C GLY A 134 -2.85 3.90 -17.00
N CYS A 135 -2.44 2.63 -17.03
CA CYS A 135 -3.26 1.51 -17.44
C CYS A 135 -3.15 0.40 -16.39
N GLY A 136 -4.20 0.26 -15.55
CA GLY A 136 -4.25 -0.77 -14.51
C GLY A 136 -4.78 -2.10 -15.04
N ASP A 137 -4.10 -3.19 -14.73
CA ASP A 137 -4.59 -4.56 -14.92
C ASP A 137 -4.72 -5.23 -13.54
N ARG A 138 -5.84 -4.93 -12.88
CA ARG A 138 -6.09 -5.24 -11.47
C ARG A 138 -7.34 -6.08 -11.23
N GLY A 139 -7.82 -6.81 -12.23
CA GLY A 139 -8.95 -7.72 -12.07
C GLY A 139 -8.55 -8.97 -11.26
N ASN A 140 -9.37 -9.39 -10.29
CA ASN A 140 -9.14 -10.59 -9.46
C ASN A 140 -7.78 -10.63 -8.74
N THR A 141 -7.29 -9.49 -8.26
CA THR A 141 -6.01 -9.45 -7.56
C THR A 141 -6.10 -10.12 -6.18
N ALA A 142 -4.98 -10.64 -5.69
CA ALA A 142 -4.90 -11.31 -4.40
C ALA A 142 -5.40 -10.41 -3.25
N SER A 143 -5.05 -9.13 -3.26
CA SER A 143 -5.52 -8.17 -2.26
C SER A 143 -7.05 -8.00 -2.29
N SER A 144 -7.69 -8.10 -3.47
CA SER A 144 -9.15 -8.04 -3.60
C SER A 144 -9.88 -9.28 -3.06
N LYS A 145 -9.14 -10.34 -2.74
CA LYS A 145 -9.68 -11.57 -2.17
C LYS A 145 -9.61 -11.63 -0.65
N LEU A 146 -8.96 -10.66 -0.01
CA LEU A 146 -8.90 -10.56 1.44
C LEU A 146 -10.32 -10.45 2.03
N LYS A 147 -10.57 -11.21 3.07
CA LYS A 147 -11.88 -11.27 3.77
C LYS A 147 -11.68 -11.04 5.27
N PRO A 148 -12.71 -10.62 5.99
CA PRO A 148 -12.69 -10.65 7.44
C PRO A 148 -12.30 -12.04 7.96
N GLY A 149 -11.35 -12.09 8.90
CA GLY A 149 -10.79 -13.33 9.46
C GLY A 149 -9.55 -13.87 8.72
N ASP A 150 -9.17 -13.28 7.59
CA ASP A 150 -7.95 -13.66 6.87
C ASP A 150 -6.66 -13.17 7.53
N ILE A 151 -6.76 -12.10 8.30
CA ILE A 151 -5.64 -11.43 8.97
C ILE A 151 -5.88 -11.50 10.48
N ASP A 152 -4.85 -11.88 11.21
CA ASP A 152 -4.85 -11.88 12.67
C ASP A 152 -4.56 -10.47 13.20
N TRP A 153 -5.63 -9.68 13.32
CA TRP A 153 -5.55 -8.31 13.82
C TRP A 153 -5.20 -8.24 15.31
N GLU A 154 -5.56 -9.26 16.09
CA GLU A 154 -5.19 -9.36 17.50
C GLU A 154 -3.69 -9.49 17.63
N HIS A 155 -3.04 -10.29 16.78
CA HIS A 155 -1.59 -10.41 16.75
C HIS A 155 -0.92 -9.10 16.32
N ILE A 156 -1.51 -8.34 15.38
CA ILE A 156 -0.92 -7.09 14.87
C ILE A 156 -1.09 -5.92 15.85
N PHE A 157 -2.25 -5.80 16.50
CA PHE A 157 -2.63 -4.65 17.32
C PHE A 157 -2.91 -5.01 18.79
N GLY A 158 -2.95 -6.29 19.11
CA GLY A 158 -3.17 -6.80 20.46
C GLY A 158 -2.08 -6.39 21.44
N GLU A 159 -2.29 -6.71 22.69
CA GLU A 159 -1.35 -6.45 23.80
C GLU A 159 -0.26 -7.52 23.84
#